data_78ad16459274ddf043854ff1fddf4866
#
_entry.id   78ad16459274ddf043854ff1fddf4866
#
_cell.length_a   1.000
_cell.length_b   1.000
_cell.length_c   1.000
_cell.angle_alpha   90.00
_cell.angle_beta   90.00
_cell.angle_gamma   90.00
#
_symmetry.space_group_name_H-M   'P 1'
#
loop_
_entity.id
_entity.type
_entity.pdbx_description
1 polymer ?
#
loop_
_entity_poly.entity_id
_entity_poly.type
_entity_poly.pdbx_seq_one_letter_code
_entity_poly.pdbx_strand_id
1 'polypeptide(L)'
;MAQAQLPQTFSPNQVATDKRGYDYDLVIVGGGIIGLTLASAFKNSGLSVLLIEAKAESAAVAKGQAYAVHMLSALIYQGIGVWDKILPQIEVYRRVRLSDADHPDVVEFTTADINKQDLGYVAEHHALLYPLREFIKDCQNVTYLCPAEVVSTCYHQDIVTIDIKVAGEMRTVRSKLLVAADGSRSPIRQAAGIKTHGWKYWQSCIVAFVKPEKPHNHTAYEKFWSSGPFAILPLPGNRCRIVWTAPHEEAKALCALDDEQFLKELTRRFGNQMGKLELLGDRFIFQVQLMQSDRYAKHRLALVGDAAHNCHPVGGQGLNLGIRDAAALAEVIQQAHQAGEDIGDIKILKRYERWRKRENLTILGFTDLLDRMFSNTFLPVMVVRRLGLWAMQRLPILKIYTLKLMIGLKGRTPELARR
;
A
#
# COMPACT_ATOMS: atom_id res chain seq x y z
N MET A 1 -30.48 22.03 13.05
CA MET A 1 -30.43 22.31 11.60
C MET A 1 -29.13 23.06 11.34
N ALA A 2 -28.07 22.36 11.02
CA ALA A 2 -26.78 22.96 10.64
C ALA A 2 -26.72 22.93 9.12
N GLN A 3 -26.70 24.11 8.50
CA GLN A 3 -26.54 24.29 7.07
C GLN A 3 -25.13 23.81 6.68
N ALA A 4 -25.06 22.80 5.83
CA ALA A 4 -23.83 22.37 5.19
C ALA A 4 -23.35 23.50 4.26
N GLN A 5 -22.20 24.08 4.57
CA GLN A 5 -21.50 24.98 3.65
C GLN A 5 -21.09 24.19 2.41
N LEU A 6 -21.62 24.61 1.27
CA LEU A 6 -21.20 24.14 -0.06
C LEU A 6 -19.71 24.44 -0.26
N PRO A 7 -18.95 23.53 -0.87
CA PRO A 7 -17.55 23.77 -1.18
C PRO A 7 -17.43 24.97 -2.13
N GLN A 8 -16.37 25.76 -1.92
CA GLN A 8 -16.07 26.95 -2.67
C GLN A 8 -16.16 26.70 -4.18
N THR A 9 -17.12 27.39 -4.81
CA THR A 9 -17.30 27.37 -6.26
C THR A 9 -16.06 27.94 -6.92
N PHE A 10 -15.38 27.11 -7.69
CA PHE A 10 -14.32 27.52 -8.61
C PHE A 10 -14.89 28.60 -9.53
N SER A 11 -14.33 29.82 -9.47
CA SER A 11 -14.63 30.88 -10.43
C SER A 11 -14.16 30.45 -11.82
N PRO A 12 -14.99 30.48 -12.87
CA PRO A 12 -14.63 29.96 -14.19
C PRO A 12 -13.51 30.71 -14.93
N ASN A 13 -12.96 31.80 -14.35
CA ASN A 13 -12.12 32.76 -15.04
C ASN A 13 -10.68 32.91 -14.52
N GLN A 14 -10.10 31.90 -13.85
CA GLN A 14 -8.67 31.93 -13.49
C GLN A 14 -7.90 30.69 -13.95
N VAL A 15 -8.02 30.33 -15.22
CA VAL A 15 -6.88 29.69 -15.90
C VAL A 15 -6.13 30.83 -16.57
N ALA A 16 -5.27 31.49 -15.80
CA ALA A 16 -4.25 32.33 -16.40
C ALA A 16 -3.43 31.41 -17.32
N THR A 17 -3.55 31.64 -18.62
CA THR A 17 -2.63 31.05 -19.59
C THR A 17 -1.25 31.61 -19.27
N ASP A 18 -0.56 30.93 -18.37
CA ASP A 18 0.83 31.19 -18.05
C ASP A 18 1.65 30.95 -19.35
N LYS A 19 2.64 31.82 -19.60
CA LYS A 19 3.55 31.74 -20.77
C LYS A 19 4.28 30.40 -20.91
N ARG A 20 4.09 29.47 -19.94
CA ARG A 20 4.74 28.17 -19.84
C ARG A 20 4.20 27.07 -20.77
N GLY A 21 3.05 27.25 -21.41
CA GLY A 21 2.46 26.25 -22.31
C GLY A 21 1.83 25.01 -21.64
N TYR A 22 1.83 24.90 -20.30
CA TYR A 22 1.18 23.86 -19.51
C TYR A 22 0.51 24.46 -18.26
N ASP A 23 -0.45 23.72 -17.69
CA ASP A 23 -1.27 24.16 -16.58
C ASP A 23 -0.69 23.71 -15.22
N TYR A 24 -0.09 22.50 -15.18
CA TYR A 24 0.57 21.94 -14.00
C TYR A 24 1.91 21.28 -14.36
N ASP A 25 2.87 21.30 -13.45
CA ASP A 25 4.11 20.54 -13.63
C ASP A 25 3.81 19.04 -13.55
N LEU A 26 2.90 18.63 -12.65
CA LEU A 26 2.59 17.23 -12.36
C LEU A 26 1.09 17.01 -12.21
N VAL A 27 0.55 15.97 -12.89
CA VAL A 27 -0.79 15.45 -12.65
C VAL A 27 -0.69 14.05 -12.05
N ILE A 28 -1.33 13.83 -10.90
CA ILE A 28 -1.44 12.53 -10.23
C ILE A 28 -2.88 12.04 -10.37
N VAL A 29 -3.08 10.83 -10.88
CA VAL A 29 -4.41 10.23 -11.03
C VAL A 29 -4.60 9.09 -10.04
N GLY A 30 -5.60 9.26 -9.17
CA GLY A 30 -5.94 8.40 -8.05
C GLY A 30 -5.69 9.05 -6.70
N GLY A 31 -6.76 9.46 -6.02
CA GLY A 31 -6.76 10.08 -4.68
C GLY A 31 -6.79 9.07 -3.52
N GLY A 32 -6.33 7.84 -3.74
CA GLY A 32 -6.10 6.85 -2.69
C GLY A 32 -4.85 7.17 -1.86
N ILE A 33 -4.54 6.32 -0.87
CA ILE A 33 -3.40 6.53 0.05
C ILE A 33 -2.10 6.82 -0.70
N ILE A 34 -1.80 6.12 -1.79
CA ILE A 34 -0.54 6.28 -2.52
C ILE A 34 -0.49 7.61 -3.28
N GLY A 35 -1.56 7.98 -4.00
CA GLY A 35 -1.61 9.27 -4.70
C GLY A 35 -1.55 10.46 -3.75
N LEU A 36 -2.27 10.37 -2.62
CA LEU A 36 -2.21 11.38 -1.54
C LEU A 36 -0.80 11.44 -0.91
N THR A 37 -0.16 10.30 -0.66
CA THR A 37 1.23 10.26 -0.16
C THR A 37 2.18 10.96 -1.13
N LEU A 38 2.05 10.69 -2.44
CA LEU A 38 2.87 11.33 -3.45
C LEU A 38 2.61 12.84 -3.53
N ALA A 39 1.34 13.26 -3.56
CA ALA A 39 0.98 14.68 -3.56
C ALA A 39 1.52 15.41 -2.33
N SER A 40 1.39 14.79 -1.14
CA SER A 40 1.93 15.32 0.12
C SER A 40 3.46 15.47 0.12
N ALA A 41 4.16 14.55 -0.55
CA ALA A 41 5.62 14.57 -0.68
C ALA A 41 6.14 15.76 -1.50
N PHE A 42 5.29 16.40 -2.31
CA PHE A 42 5.62 17.60 -3.07
C PHE A 42 5.30 18.93 -2.34
N LYS A 43 4.84 18.88 -1.09
CA LYS A 43 4.68 20.09 -0.30
C LYS A 43 5.97 20.90 -0.32
N ASN A 44 5.85 22.20 -0.61
CA ASN A 44 6.98 23.13 -0.67
C ASN A 44 8.07 22.80 -1.73
N SER A 45 7.77 21.96 -2.74
CA SER A 45 8.73 21.59 -3.79
C SER A 45 8.93 22.66 -4.87
N GLY A 46 8.05 23.66 -4.94
CA GLY A 46 7.98 24.63 -6.04
C GLY A 46 7.27 24.09 -7.31
N LEU A 47 6.90 22.80 -7.33
CA LEU A 47 6.15 22.20 -8.43
C LEU A 47 4.64 22.38 -8.21
N SER A 48 3.91 22.75 -9.26
CA SER A 48 2.44 22.77 -9.27
C SER A 48 1.89 21.37 -9.53
N VAL A 49 1.04 20.87 -8.63
CA VAL A 49 0.51 19.51 -8.65
C VAL A 49 -1.00 19.52 -8.73
N LEU A 50 -1.58 18.76 -9.67
CA LEU A 50 -2.99 18.41 -9.70
C LEU A 50 -3.18 16.96 -9.29
N LEU A 51 -3.97 16.71 -8.24
CA LEU A 51 -4.40 15.37 -7.83
C LEU A 51 -5.86 15.17 -8.25
N ILE A 52 -6.14 14.11 -9.01
CA ILE A 52 -7.47 13.78 -9.54
C ILE A 52 -7.97 12.49 -8.89
N GLU A 53 -9.20 12.50 -8.38
CA GLU A 53 -9.89 11.31 -7.86
C GLU A 53 -11.28 11.18 -8.46
N ALA A 54 -11.56 10.00 -9.03
CA ALA A 54 -12.82 9.75 -9.71
C ALA A 54 -14.01 9.52 -8.76
N LYS A 55 -13.76 8.92 -7.61
CA LYS A 55 -14.81 8.58 -6.64
C LYS A 55 -15.05 9.75 -5.69
N ALA A 56 -16.32 10.05 -5.43
CA ALA A 56 -16.68 11.00 -4.39
C ALA A 56 -16.07 10.60 -3.03
N GLU A 57 -15.71 11.58 -2.21
CA GLU A 57 -15.04 11.35 -0.92
C GLU A 57 -15.79 10.41 0.01
N SER A 58 -17.13 10.47 0.01
CA SER A 58 -18.00 9.59 0.78
C SER A 58 -17.94 8.11 0.35
N ALA A 59 -17.63 7.85 -0.92
CA ALA A 59 -17.52 6.51 -1.49
C ALA A 59 -16.13 5.88 -1.33
N ALA A 60 -15.13 6.69 -0.96
CA ALA A 60 -13.72 6.26 -0.92
C ALA A 60 -13.33 5.50 0.35
N VAL A 61 -14.23 5.37 1.31
CA VAL A 61 -13.95 4.61 2.54
C VAL A 61 -14.11 3.11 2.24
N ALA A 62 -13.00 2.45 1.98
CA ALA A 62 -12.97 1.01 1.79
C ALA A 62 -13.33 0.31 3.10
N LYS A 63 -14.54 -0.22 3.18
CA LYS A 63 -15.02 -0.99 4.34
C LYS A 63 -14.12 -2.21 4.55
N GLY A 64 -13.73 -2.44 5.79
CA GLY A 64 -13.00 -3.64 6.19
C GLY A 64 -11.52 -3.71 5.76
N GLN A 65 -10.91 -2.62 5.31
CA GLN A 65 -9.48 -2.60 4.99
C GLN A 65 -8.65 -2.02 6.13
N ALA A 66 -7.61 -2.76 6.52
CA ALA A 66 -6.54 -2.28 7.36
C ALA A 66 -5.21 -2.84 6.84
N TYR A 67 -4.10 -2.21 7.19
CA TYR A 67 -2.79 -2.50 6.62
C TYR A 67 -1.72 -2.54 7.72
N ALA A 68 -0.75 -3.43 7.54
CA ALA A 68 0.51 -3.25 8.25
C ALA A 68 1.26 -2.06 7.62
N VAL A 69 1.65 -1.11 8.46
CA VAL A 69 2.51 0.03 8.09
C VAL A 69 3.90 -0.24 8.65
N HIS A 70 4.83 -0.50 7.75
CA HIS A 70 6.19 -0.87 8.13
C HIS A 70 7.00 0.34 8.60
N MET A 71 8.10 0.08 9.30
CA MET A 71 8.96 1.11 9.85
C MET A 71 9.40 2.15 8.82
N LEU A 72 9.84 1.70 7.62
CA LEU A 72 10.25 2.64 6.58
C LEU A 72 9.10 3.52 6.09
N SER A 73 7.89 2.99 6.00
CA SER A 73 6.70 3.76 5.62
C SER A 73 6.34 4.81 6.68
N ALA A 74 6.47 4.47 7.97
CA ALA A 74 6.30 5.41 9.06
C ALA A 74 7.33 6.55 9.00
N LEU A 75 8.60 6.24 8.75
CA LEU A 75 9.67 7.24 8.56
C LEU A 75 9.38 8.17 7.36
N ILE A 76 8.83 7.64 6.27
CA ILE A 76 8.41 8.45 5.11
C ILE A 76 7.30 9.43 5.52
N TYR A 77 6.29 8.97 6.25
CA TYR A 77 5.21 9.84 6.74
C TYR A 77 5.70 10.88 7.76
N GLN A 78 6.69 10.55 8.58
CA GLN A 78 7.38 11.52 9.45
C GLN A 78 8.08 12.60 8.61
N GLY A 79 8.84 12.22 7.59
CA GLY A 79 9.52 13.15 6.70
C GLY A 79 8.58 14.02 5.85
N ILE A 80 7.38 13.53 5.52
CA ILE A 80 6.30 14.32 4.93
C ILE A 80 5.72 15.33 5.95
N GLY A 81 5.71 14.98 7.24
CA GLY A 81 5.13 15.77 8.32
C GLY A 81 3.66 15.46 8.62
N VAL A 82 3.15 14.29 8.19
CA VAL A 82 1.76 13.87 8.44
C VAL A 82 1.64 12.86 9.58
N TRP A 83 2.77 12.33 10.07
CA TRP A 83 2.80 11.23 11.03
C TRP A 83 2.08 11.51 12.33
N ASP A 84 2.23 12.69 12.88
CA ASP A 84 1.60 13.08 14.16
C ASP A 84 0.07 13.09 14.09
N LYS A 85 -0.51 13.25 12.89
CA LYS A 85 -1.94 13.12 12.65
C LYS A 85 -2.38 11.66 12.46
N ILE A 86 -1.49 10.77 12.02
CA ILE A 86 -1.75 9.34 11.79
C ILE A 86 -1.58 8.54 13.08
N LEU A 87 -0.48 8.74 13.80
CA LEU A 87 -0.08 7.90 14.93
C LEU A 87 -1.15 7.69 16.01
N PRO A 88 -1.94 8.71 16.42
CA PRO A 88 -2.98 8.54 17.44
C PRO A 88 -4.14 7.62 17.04
N GLN A 89 -4.28 7.31 15.75
CA GLN A 89 -5.41 6.56 15.18
C GLN A 89 -5.07 5.10 14.86
N ILE A 90 -3.83 4.66 15.09
CA ILE A 90 -3.31 3.36 14.66
C ILE A 90 -2.75 2.58 15.84
N GLU A 91 -2.56 1.27 15.65
CA GLU A 91 -1.99 0.41 16.67
C GLU A 91 -0.54 0.06 16.36
N VAL A 92 0.29 0.00 17.38
CA VAL A 92 1.68 -0.44 17.27
C VAL A 92 1.79 -1.95 17.44
N TYR A 93 2.69 -2.61 16.72
CA TYR A 93 3.12 -3.95 17.08
C TYR A 93 4.62 -3.98 17.40
N ARG A 94 4.94 -4.66 18.52
CA ARG A 94 6.30 -4.79 19.08
C ARG A 94 6.81 -6.20 18.99
N ARG A 95 5.94 -7.12 18.60
CA ARG A 95 6.23 -8.54 18.48
C ARG A 95 5.55 -9.10 17.26
N VAL A 96 6.27 -9.95 16.51
CA VAL A 96 5.70 -10.75 15.43
C VAL A 96 6.00 -12.20 15.72
N ARG A 97 4.98 -13.04 15.79
CA ARG A 97 5.09 -14.48 15.97
C ARG A 97 4.77 -15.20 14.67
N LEU A 98 5.77 -15.82 14.11
CA LEU A 98 5.68 -16.57 12.85
C LEU A 98 5.79 -18.05 13.17
N SER A 99 4.82 -18.84 12.70
CA SER A 99 4.78 -20.30 12.93
C SER A 99 4.34 -21.07 11.69
N ASP A 100 4.84 -22.30 11.57
CA ASP A 100 4.26 -23.32 10.69
C ASP A 100 3.12 -24.01 11.45
N ALA A 101 1.93 -24.09 10.87
CA ALA A 101 0.74 -24.60 11.56
C ALA A 101 0.90 -26.03 12.10
N ASP A 102 1.65 -26.84 11.37
CA ASP A 102 1.86 -28.27 11.67
C ASP A 102 3.13 -28.52 12.50
N HIS A 103 3.75 -27.44 13.03
CA HIS A 103 5.01 -27.56 13.79
C HIS A 103 5.01 -26.67 15.02
N PRO A 104 5.55 -27.13 16.18
CA PRO A 104 5.55 -26.36 17.42
C PRO A 104 6.51 -25.17 17.41
N ASP A 105 7.45 -25.11 16.47
CA ASP A 105 8.43 -24.04 16.42
C ASP A 105 7.80 -22.71 16.03
N VAL A 106 8.14 -21.68 16.82
CA VAL A 106 7.71 -20.29 16.62
C VAL A 106 8.94 -19.41 16.51
N VAL A 107 9.08 -18.70 15.38
CA VAL A 107 10.06 -17.62 15.25
C VAL A 107 9.42 -16.36 15.78
N GLU A 108 10.00 -15.81 16.85
CA GLU A 108 9.53 -14.57 17.43
C GLU A 108 10.49 -13.42 17.08
N PHE A 109 9.98 -12.40 16.39
CA PHE A 109 10.68 -11.15 16.15
C PHE A 109 10.24 -10.12 17.20
N THR A 110 11.20 -9.42 17.78
CA THR A 110 10.98 -8.42 18.83
C THR A 110 11.70 -7.13 18.53
N THR A 111 11.35 -6.09 19.23
CA THR A 111 12.01 -4.77 19.13
C THR A 111 13.50 -4.84 19.48
N ALA A 112 13.89 -5.76 20.36
CA ALA A 112 15.29 -5.99 20.72
C ALA A 112 16.16 -6.48 19.53
N ASP A 113 15.56 -7.22 18.59
CA ASP A 113 16.29 -7.74 17.41
C ASP A 113 16.86 -6.62 16.52
N ILE A 114 16.28 -5.42 16.56
CA ILE A 114 16.71 -4.27 15.74
C ILE A 114 17.03 -3.02 16.55
N ASN A 115 16.97 -3.11 17.87
CA ASN A 115 17.16 -1.98 18.80
C ASN A 115 16.28 -0.77 18.43
N LYS A 116 14.98 -1.00 18.31
CA LYS A 116 13.96 0.02 18.04
C LYS A 116 12.85 -0.10 19.09
N GLN A 117 12.03 0.95 19.23
CA GLN A 117 10.89 0.91 20.16
C GLN A 117 9.74 0.06 19.60
N ASP A 118 9.57 0.04 18.28
CA ASP A 118 8.48 -0.62 17.58
C ASP A 118 9.00 -1.39 16.36
N LEU A 119 8.25 -2.42 15.92
CA LEU A 119 8.52 -3.13 14.67
C LEU A 119 7.71 -2.57 13.50
N GLY A 120 6.58 -1.95 13.80
CA GLY A 120 5.68 -1.35 12.84
C GLY A 120 4.31 -1.07 13.44
N TYR A 121 3.34 -0.79 12.58
CA TYR A 121 2.01 -0.32 12.98
C TYR A 121 0.94 -1.03 12.15
N VAL A 122 -0.30 -1.00 12.65
CA VAL A 122 -1.48 -1.45 11.89
C VAL A 122 -2.48 -0.31 11.85
N ALA A 123 -2.88 0.06 10.65
CA ALA A 123 -3.77 1.17 10.40
C ALA A 123 -5.00 0.73 9.59
N GLU A 124 -6.19 1.11 10.03
CA GLU A 124 -7.38 1.04 9.20
C GLU A 124 -7.28 2.05 8.05
N HIS A 125 -7.95 1.78 6.93
CA HIS A 125 -7.84 2.59 5.72
C HIS A 125 -8.10 4.09 5.97
N HIS A 126 -9.14 4.40 6.74
CA HIS A 126 -9.52 5.77 7.07
C HIS A 126 -8.46 6.49 7.90
N ALA A 127 -7.76 5.76 8.79
CA ALA A 127 -6.72 6.32 9.66
C ALA A 127 -5.46 6.79 8.90
N LEU A 128 -5.29 6.35 7.65
CA LEU A 128 -4.27 6.87 6.74
C LEU A 128 -4.85 7.89 5.76
N LEU A 129 -6.05 7.61 5.22
CA LEU A 129 -6.64 8.40 4.15
C LEU A 129 -7.01 9.82 4.63
N TYR A 130 -7.70 9.94 5.77
CA TYR A 130 -8.19 11.25 6.25
C TYR A 130 -7.06 12.20 6.64
N PRO A 131 -6.05 11.79 7.43
CA PRO A 131 -4.92 12.67 7.72
C PRO A 131 -4.18 13.16 6.48
N LEU A 132 -4.00 12.29 5.46
CA LEU A 132 -3.39 12.67 4.20
C LEU A 132 -4.25 13.68 3.42
N ARG A 133 -5.57 13.49 3.37
CA ARG A 133 -6.49 14.46 2.74
C ARG A 133 -6.46 15.81 3.44
N GLU A 134 -6.52 15.82 4.76
CA GLU A 134 -6.42 17.06 5.53
C GLU A 134 -5.05 17.73 5.32
N PHE A 135 -3.98 16.95 5.21
CA PHE A 135 -2.64 17.49 5.00
C PHE A 135 -2.50 18.20 3.65
N ILE A 136 -3.06 17.65 2.57
CA ILE A 136 -2.95 18.28 1.25
C ILE A 136 -3.76 19.58 1.15
N LYS A 137 -4.78 19.82 1.96
CA LYS A 137 -5.52 21.09 2.01
C LYS A 137 -4.62 22.26 2.39
N ASP A 138 -3.61 22.00 3.22
CA ASP A 138 -2.61 22.97 3.66
C ASP A 138 -1.45 23.13 2.65
N CYS A 139 -1.44 22.38 1.54
CA CYS A 139 -0.40 22.43 0.52
C CYS A 139 -0.81 23.40 -0.60
N GLN A 140 -0.30 24.65 -0.56
CA GLN A 140 -0.67 25.71 -1.53
C GLN A 140 -0.37 25.35 -2.99
N ASN A 141 0.59 24.46 -3.23
CA ASN A 141 1.00 24.02 -4.56
C ASN A 141 0.27 22.78 -5.06
N VAL A 142 -0.67 22.22 -4.28
CA VAL A 142 -1.46 21.03 -4.62
C VAL A 142 -2.92 21.39 -4.82
N THR A 143 -3.44 21.16 -6.00
CA THR A 143 -4.88 21.25 -6.30
C THR A 143 -5.47 19.84 -6.23
N TYR A 144 -6.52 19.64 -5.43
CA TYR A 144 -7.24 18.37 -5.33
C TYR A 144 -8.60 18.48 -6.03
N LEU A 145 -8.80 17.66 -7.06
CA LEU A 145 -10.01 17.63 -7.86
C LEU A 145 -10.75 16.31 -7.65
N CYS A 146 -11.87 16.35 -6.96
CA CYS A 146 -12.68 15.22 -6.56
C CYS A 146 -14.17 15.60 -6.42
N PRO A 147 -15.12 14.94 -7.09
CA PRO A 147 -14.92 13.87 -8.06
C PRO A 147 -14.53 14.39 -9.44
N ALA A 148 -13.54 13.75 -10.08
CA ALA A 148 -13.16 14.03 -11.45
C ALA A 148 -12.56 12.77 -12.10
N GLU A 149 -12.95 12.46 -13.33
CA GLU A 149 -12.54 11.28 -14.05
C GLU A 149 -11.63 11.62 -15.22
N VAL A 150 -10.53 10.89 -15.36
CA VAL A 150 -9.67 10.96 -16.55
C VAL A 150 -10.30 10.14 -17.67
N VAL A 151 -10.59 10.77 -18.79
CA VAL A 151 -11.23 10.15 -19.95
C VAL A 151 -10.20 9.70 -20.98
N SER A 152 -9.23 10.55 -21.28
CA SER A 152 -8.19 10.25 -22.26
C SER A 152 -6.86 10.91 -21.91
N THR A 153 -5.76 10.38 -22.46
CA THR A 153 -4.41 10.95 -22.31
C THR A 153 -3.69 10.91 -23.64
N CYS A 154 -3.03 12.00 -24.03
CA CYS A 154 -2.20 12.10 -25.22
C CYS A 154 -0.79 12.61 -24.84
N TYR A 155 0.24 11.85 -25.20
CA TYR A 155 1.63 12.14 -24.83
C TYR A 155 2.34 12.80 -26.00
N HIS A 156 2.80 14.04 -25.79
CA HIS A 156 3.59 14.82 -26.74
C HIS A 156 5.06 14.87 -26.33
N GLN A 157 5.89 15.55 -27.11
CA GLN A 157 7.32 15.67 -26.82
C GLN A 157 7.56 16.38 -25.47
N ASP A 158 6.88 17.51 -25.22
CA ASP A 158 7.16 18.38 -24.06
C ASP A 158 6.09 18.34 -22.98
N ILE A 159 4.88 17.86 -23.29
CA ILE A 159 3.72 17.82 -22.41
C ILE A 159 2.91 16.54 -22.59
N VAL A 160 2.08 16.25 -21.61
CA VAL A 160 0.94 15.32 -21.73
C VAL A 160 -0.34 16.13 -21.66
N THR A 161 -1.28 15.84 -22.54
CA THR A 161 -2.64 16.39 -22.54
C THR A 161 -3.58 15.36 -21.93
N ILE A 162 -4.43 15.78 -20.98
CA ILE A 162 -5.29 14.93 -20.18
C ILE A 162 -6.71 15.49 -20.29
N ASP A 163 -7.62 14.74 -20.87
CA ASP A 163 -9.04 15.10 -20.89
C ASP A 163 -9.70 14.53 -19.63
N ILE A 164 -10.34 15.40 -18.88
CA ILE A 164 -11.01 15.08 -17.61
C ILE A 164 -12.49 15.46 -17.68
N LYS A 165 -13.32 14.68 -16.98
CA LYS A 165 -14.73 14.99 -16.79
C LYS A 165 -14.97 15.40 -15.35
N VAL A 166 -15.48 16.65 -15.17
CA VAL A 166 -15.77 17.25 -13.86
C VAL A 166 -17.20 17.76 -13.86
N ALA A 167 -18.01 17.28 -12.94
CA ALA A 167 -19.42 17.67 -12.85
C ALA A 167 -20.21 17.55 -14.18
N GLY A 168 -19.83 16.57 -15.02
CA GLY A 168 -20.45 16.34 -16.34
C GLY A 168 -19.79 17.09 -17.50
N GLU A 169 -18.97 18.08 -17.24
CA GLU A 169 -18.27 18.89 -18.25
C GLU A 169 -16.90 18.30 -18.60
N MET A 170 -16.55 18.39 -19.88
CA MET A 170 -15.22 18.02 -20.35
C MET A 170 -14.26 19.20 -20.22
N ARG A 171 -13.07 18.92 -19.68
CA ARG A 171 -11.96 19.90 -19.58
C ARG A 171 -10.65 19.22 -19.98
N THR A 172 -9.78 19.98 -20.60
CA THR A 172 -8.44 19.53 -20.98
C THR A 172 -7.40 20.18 -20.07
N VAL A 173 -6.52 19.36 -19.49
CA VAL A 173 -5.40 19.78 -18.64
C VAL A 173 -4.10 19.39 -19.32
N ARG A 174 -3.10 20.27 -19.30
CA ARG A 174 -1.76 20.05 -19.83
C ARG A 174 -0.74 19.99 -18.71
N SER A 175 0.16 18.99 -18.76
CA SER A 175 1.17 18.79 -17.74
C SER A 175 2.49 18.33 -18.31
N LYS A 176 3.61 18.55 -17.62
CA LYS A 176 4.90 17.96 -17.97
C LYS A 176 4.96 16.46 -17.70
N LEU A 177 4.29 15.99 -16.65
CA LEU A 177 4.31 14.60 -16.21
C LEU A 177 2.95 14.16 -15.71
N LEU A 178 2.51 12.97 -16.13
CA LEU A 178 1.38 12.24 -15.58
C LEU A 178 1.86 11.10 -14.70
N VAL A 179 1.31 10.95 -13.50
CA VAL A 179 1.56 9.81 -12.62
C VAL A 179 0.28 9.03 -12.39
N ALA A 180 0.28 7.75 -12.72
CA ALA A 180 -0.82 6.84 -12.46
C ALA A 180 -0.67 6.21 -11.07
N ALA A 181 -1.58 6.55 -10.17
CA ALA A 181 -1.81 5.96 -8.84
C ALA A 181 -3.22 5.37 -8.74
N ASP A 182 -3.80 4.96 -9.86
CA ASP A 182 -5.19 4.61 -10.12
C ASP A 182 -5.51 3.11 -9.86
N GLY A 183 -4.60 2.41 -9.17
CA GLY A 183 -4.81 1.08 -8.63
C GLY A 183 -4.55 -0.06 -9.61
N SER A 184 -4.85 -1.28 -9.18
CA SER A 184 -4.45 -2.52 -9.85
C SER A 184 -5.02 -2.68 -11.27
N ARG A 185 -6.19 -2.11 -11.52
CA ARG A 185 -6.86 -2.12 -12.85
C ARG A 185 -6.58 -0.87 -13.68
N SER A 186 -5.54 -0.12 -13.37
CA SER A 186 -5.12 1.15 -13.98
C SER A 186 -5.50 1.28 -15.46
N PRO A 187 -6.49 2.11 -15.84
CA PRO A 187 -6.82 2.38 -17.22
C PRO A 187 -5.70 3.16 -17.91
N ILE A 188 -4.97 4.02 -17.18
CA ILE A 188 -3.82 4.77 -17.73
C ILE A 188 -2.70 3.82 -18.14
N ARG A 189 -2.34 2.83 -17.30
CA ARG A 189 -1.36 1.79 -17.65
C ARG A 189 -1.77 1.05 -18.92
N GLN A 190 -3.05 0.65 -19.02
CA GLN A 190 -3.59 -0.09 -20.17
C GLN A 190 -3.57 0.77 -21.44
N ALA A 191 -4.07 2.00 -21.37
CA ALA A 191 -4.07 2.95 -22.50
C ALA A 191 -2.65 3.27 -23.00
N ALA A 192 -1.67 3.32 -22.08
CA ALA A 192 -0.27 3.51 -22.43
C ALA A 192 0.38 2.25 -23.05
N GLY A 193 -0.34 1.12 -23.18
CA GLY A 193 0.18 -0.14 -23.72
C GLY A 193 1.30 -0.76 -22.85
N ILE A 194 1.30 -0.50 -21.55
CA ILE A 194 2.25 -1.12 -20.61
C ILE A 194 1.73 -2.50 -20.24
N LYS A 195 2.47 -3.54 -20.61
CA LYS A 195 2.13 -4.93 -20.33
C LYS A 195 2.38 -5.27 -18.85
N THR A 196 1.65 -6.26 -18.35
CA THR A 196 1.83 -6.82 -17.02
C THR A 196 2.14 -8.30 -17.09
N HIS A 197 2.95 -8.77 -16.17
CA HIS A 197 3.31 -10.17 -15.97
C HIS A 197 2.88 -10.58 -14.56
N GLY A 198 2.50 -11.85 -14.39
CA GLY A 198 2.07 -12.38 -13.11
C GLY A 198 0.98 -13.43 -13.28
N TRP A 199 0.37 -13.80 -12.18
CA TRP A 199 -0.68 -14.81 -12.14
C TRP A 199 -1.67 -14.52 -11.01
N LYS A 200 -2.84 -15.07 -11.15
CA LYS A 200 -3.81 -15.19 -10.04
C LYS A 200 -3.48 -16.48 -9.29
N TYR A 201 -3.39 -16.35 -7.98
CA TYR A 201 -3.23 -17.54 -7.14
C TYR A 201 -4.54 -18.37 -7.12
N TRP A 202 -4.41 -19.64 -6.79
CA TRP A 202 -5.55 -20.54 -6.55
C TRP A 202 -6.29 -20.24 -5.23
N GLN A 203 -5.83 -19.23 -4.52
CA GLN A 203 -6.25 -18.79 -3.20
C GLN A 203 -7.03 -17.50 -3.27
N SER A 204 -7.91 -17.32 -2.28
CA SER A 204 -8.53 -16.04 -1.92
C SER A 204 -8.23 -15.69 -0.49
N CYS A 205 -8.27 -14.41 -0.18
CA CYS A 205 -8.03 -13.90 1.16
C CYS A 205 -9.36 -13.43 1.76
N ILE A 206 -9.70 -13.97 2.92
CA ILE A 206 -10.82 -13.52 3.78
C ILE A 206 -10.26 -12.48 4.73
N VAL A 207 -10.95 -11.37 4.89
CA VAL A 207 -10.63 -10.34 5.87
C VAL A 207 -11.84 -10.06 6.75
N ALA A 208 -11.59 -9.96 8.04
CA ALA A 208 -12.61 -9.66 9.04
C ALA A 208 -11.97 -8.92 10.22
N PHE A 209 -12.81 -8.29 11.03
CA PHE A 209 -12.41 -7.72 12.31
C PHE A 209 -12.96 -8.57 13.46
N VAL A 210 -12.16 -8.76 14.49
CA VAL A 210 -12.57 -9.46 15.70
C VAL A 210 -12.13 -8.72 16.95
N LYS A 211 -12.86 -8.94 18.04
CA LYS A 211 -12.48 -8.50 19.38
C LYS A 211 -12.11 -9.73 20.21
N PRO A 212 -10.86 -9.88 20.62
CA PRO A 212 -10.45 -10.96 21.51
C PRO A 212 -10.83 -10.67 22.98
N GLU A 213 -11.09 -11.72 23.74
CA GLU A 213 -11.33 -11.67 25.18
C GLU A 213 -10.06 -11.19 25.93
N LYS A 214 -8.89 -11.72 25.54
CA LYS A 214 -7.60 -11.35 26.14
C LYS A 214 -6.94 -10.24 25.32
N PRO A 215 -6.11 -9.38 25.94
CA PRO A 215 -5.40 -8.33 25.22
C PRO A 215 -4.44 -8.91 24.17
N HIS A 216 -4.35 -8.26 22.99
CA HIS A 216 -3.42 -8.65 21.91
C HIS A 216 -1.95 -8.36 22.23
N ASN A 217 -1.65 -7.60 23.29
CA ASN A 217 -0.29 -7.31 23.77
C ASN A 217 0.66 -6.83 22.66
N HIS A 218 0.18 -5.98 21.75
CA HIS A 218 0.94 -5.43 20.62
C HIS A 218 1.65 -6.51 19.78
N THR A 219 1.01 -7.68 19.63
CA THR A 219 1.56 -8.84 18.94
C THR A 219 0.83 -9.09 17.62
N ALA A 220 1.57 -9.13 16.52
CA ALA A 220 1.09 -9.63 15.25
C ALA A 220 1.41 -11.13 15.12
N TYR A 221 0.48 -11.90 14.62
CA TYR A 221 0.63 -13.34 14.40
C TYR A 221 0.59 -13.63 12.91
N GLU A 222 1.53 -14.44 12.43
CA GLU A 222 1.55 -14.98 11.08
C GLU A 222 1.71 -16.48 11.19
N LYS A 223 0.68 -17.24 10.80
CA LYS A 223 0.66 -18.70 10.87
C LYS A 223 0.50 -19.26 9.48
N PHE A 224 1.48 -20.03 9.04
CA PHE A 224 1.45 -20.65 7.72
C PHE A 224 0.77 -21.99 7.76
N TRP A 225 -0.25 -22.14 6.93
CA TRP A 225 -0.96 -23.39 6.70
C TRP A 225 -0.71 -23.85 5.26
N SER A 226 -0.85 -25.16 5.01
CA SER A 226 -0.75 -25.70 3.66
C SER A 226 -1.81 -25.17 2.69
N SER A 227 -2.94 -24.67 3.21
CA SER A 227 -4.00 -24.00 2.44
C SER A 227 -3.73 -22.51 2.20
N GLY A 228 -2.75 -21.93 2.87
CA GLY A 228 -2.37 -20.52 2.75
C GLY A 228 -2.04 -19.86 4.08
N PRO A 229 -1.38 -18.70 4.05
CA PRO A 229 -1.04 -17.95 5.25
C PRO A 229 -2.27 -17.39 5.97
N PHE A 230 -2.14 -17.26 7.28
CA PHE A 230 -3.14 -16.74 8.19
C PHE A 230 -2.49 -15.74 9.13
N ALA A 231 -3.02 -14.52 9.19
CA ALA A 231 -2.51 -13.47 10.07
C ALA A 231 -3.60 -12.89 10.97
N ILE A 232 -3.19 -12.50 12.18
CA ILE A 232 -3.96 -11.65 13.09
C ILE A 232 -3.10 -10.43 13.42
N LEU A 233 -3.63 -9.25 13.15
CA LEU A 233 -2.95 -7.98 13.32
C LEU A 233 -3.67 -7.16 14.41
N PRO A 234 -2.95 -6.58 15.38
CA PRO A 234 -3.56 -5.77 16.45
C PRO A 234 -4.10 -4.45 15.89
N LEU A 235 -5.21 -3.97 16.47
CA LEU A 235 -5.85 -2.69 16.17
C LEU A 235 -6.22 -1.96 17.47
N PRO A 236 -6.40 -0.64 17.43
CA PRO A 236 -6.81 0.13 18.60
C PRO A 236 -8.09 -0.40 19.25
N GLY A 237 -8.19 -0.28 20.59
CA GLY A 237 -9.36 -0.72 21.34
C GLY A 237 -9.46 -2.23 21.52
N ASN A 238 -8.33 -2.93 21.59
CA ASN A 238 -8.23 -4.38 21.70
C ASN A 238 -9.02 -5.11 20.60
N ARG A 239 -9.02 -4.56 19.39
CA ARG A 239 -9.54 -5.20 18.18
C ARG A 239 -8.41 -5.85 17.41
N CYS A 240 -8.74 -6.77 16.55
CA CYS A 240 -7.78 -7.39 15.65
C CYS A 240 -8.35 -7.49 14.24
N ARG A 241 -7.48 -7.40 13.23
CA ARG A 241 -7.79 -7.74 11.86
C ARG A 241 -7.34 -9.16 11.56
N ILE A 242 -8.23 -9.92 10.95
CA ILE A 242 -7.94 -11.25 10.38
C ILE A 242 -7.58 -11.08 8.90
N VAL A 243 -6.54 -11.79 8.47
CA VAL A 243 -6.17 -11.98 7.07
C VAL A 243 -5.99 -13.49 6.88
N TRP A 244 -6.98 -14.14 6.29
CA TRP A 244 -7.03 -15.60 6.16
C TRP A 244 -7.02 -16.01 4.70
N THR A 245 -5.91 -16.52 4.23
CA THR A 245 -5.77 -17.04 2.87
C THR A 245 -6.13 -18.53 2.85
N ALA A 246 -6.96 -18.92 1.89
CA ALA A 246 -7.41 -20.29 1.66
C ALA A 246 -7.69 -20.54 0.17
N PRO A 247 -7.82 -21.80 -0.28
CA PRO A 247 -8.30 -22.13 -1.61
C PRO A 247 -9.60 -21.38 -1.92
N HIS A 248 -9.79 -21.01 -3.18
CA HIS A 248 -10.88 -20.11 -3.57
C HIS A 248 -12.26 -20.60 -3.13
N GLU A 249 -12.56 -21.88 -3.32
CA GLU A 249 -13.85 -22.46 -2.93
C GLU A 249 -13.98 -22.62 -1.41
N GLU A 250 -12.91 -22.96 -0.70
CA GLU A 250 -12.88 -22.98 0.77
C GLU A 250 -13.13 -21.59 1.35
N ALA A 251 -12.47 -20.56 0.79
CA ALA A 251 -12.66 -19.18 1.22
C ALA A 251 -14.09 -18.68 1.02
N LYS A 252 -14.74 -19.05 -0.09
CA LYS A 252 -16.17 -18.75 -0.31
C LYS A 252 -17.05 -19.47 0.71
N ALA A 253 -16.82 -20.76 0.93
CA ALA A 253 -17.58 -21.55 1.89
C ALA A 253 -17.44 -20.97 3.32
N LEU A 254 -16.23 -20.61 3.74
CA LEU A 254 -15.98 -19.98 5.03
C LEU A 254 -16.70 -18.61 5.17
N CYS A 255 -16.72 -17.80 4.13
CA CYS A 255 -17.44 -16.53 4.14
C CYS A 255 -18.98 -16.70 4.20
N ALA A 256 -19.51 -17.83 3.71
CA ALA A 256 -20.93 -18.12 3.72
C ALA A 256 -21.44 -18.74 5.03
N LEU A 257 -20.55 -19.16 5.93
CA LEU A 257 -20.94 -19.66 7.26
C LEU A 257 -21.65 -18.58 8.06
N ASP A 258 -22.52 -18.98 9.00
CA ASP A 258 -22.97 -18.06 10.05
C ASP A 258 -21.82 -17.64 10.97
N ASP A 259 -22.05 -16.67 11.81
CA ASP A 259 -20.99 -16.08 12.66
C ASP A 259 -20.43 -17.07 13.69
N GLU A 260 -21.29 -17.93 14.25
CA GLU A 260 -20.87 -18.93 15.24
C GLU A 260 -19.99 -20.00 14.59
N GLN A 261 -20.40 -20.53 13.45
CA GLN A 261 -19.63 -21.51 12.69
C GLN A 261 -18.30 -20.92 12.20
N PHE A 262 -18.32 -19.69 11.70
CA PHE A 262 -17.10 -19.00 11.25
C PHE A 262 -16.10 -18.82 12.42
N LEU A 263 -16.57 -18.37 13.59
CA LEU A 263 -15.74 -18.19 14.78
C LEU A 263 -15.17 -19.52 15.29
N LYS A 264 -15.93 -20.61 15.19
CA LYS A 264 -15.45 -21.96 15.51
C LYS A 264 -14.30 -22.37 14.60
N GLU A 265 -14.43 -22.18 13.28
CA GLU A 265 -13.36 -22.48 12.31
C GLU A 265 -12.16 -21.54 12.51
N LEU A 266 -12.38 -20.27 12.79
CA LEU A 266 -11.34 -19.31 13.13
C LEU A 266 -10.56 -19.72 14.38
N THR A 267 -11.26 -20.14 15.43
CA THR A 267 -10.63 -20.63 16.67
C THR A 267 -9.84 -21.92 16.43
N ARG A 268 -10.35 -22.85 15.62
CA ARG A 268 -9.61 -24.04 15.20
C ARG A 268 -8.32 -23.69 14.46
N ARG A 269 -8.37 -22.68 13.60
CA ARG A 269 -7.23 -22.22 12.79
C ARG A 269 -6.16 -21.51 13.61
N PHE A 270 -6.59 -20.61 14.47
CA PHE A 270 -5.69 -19.77 15.26
C PHE A 270 -5.24 -20.42 16.56
N GLY A 271 -6.16 -21.10 17.26
CA GLY A 271 -5.99 -21.59 18.62
C GLY A 271 -6.66 -20.66 19.64
N ASN A 272 -6.64 -21.07 20.92
CA ASN A 272 -7.34 -20.38 22.00
C ASN A 272 -6.46 -19.38 22.80
N GLN A 273 -5.35 -18.93 22.22
CA GLN A 273 -4.35 -18.11 22.91
C GLN A 273 -4.86 -16.70 23.26
N MET A 274 -5.84 -16.17 22.52
CA MET A 274 -6.49 -14.89 22.80
C MET A 274 -7.86 -15.02 23.51
N GLY A 275 -8.23 -16.21 23.95
CA GLY A 275 -9.55 -16.49 24.52
C GLY A 275 -10.64 -16.50 23.46
N LYS A 276 -11.88 -16.21 23.86
CA LYS A 276 -13.01 -16.12 22.92
C LYS A 276 -12.82 -14.95 21.97
N LEU A 277 -13.26 -15.13 20.73
CA LEU A 277 -13.26 -14.10 19.71
C LEU A 277 -14.70 -13.69 19.39
N GLU A 278 -14.94 -12.40 19.27
CA GLU A 278 -16.21 -11.82 18.82
C GLU A 278 -15.99 -11.21 17.43
N LEU A 279 -16.86 -11.52 16.47
CA LEU A 279 -16.82 -10.96 15.12
C LEU A 279 -17.36 -9.52 15.13
N LEU A 280 -16.67 -8.60 14.46
CA LEU A 280 -17.06 -7.20 14.35
C LEU A 280 -17.37 -6.86 12.88
N GLY A 281 -18.67 -6.81 12.54
CA GLY A 281 -19.13 -6.47 11.20
C GLY A 281 -18.94 -7.58 10.17
N ASP A 282 -18.87 -7.18 8.90
CA ASP A 282 -18.90 -8.09 7.77
C ASP A 282 -17.55 -8.76 7.48
N ARG A 283 -17.61 -9.88 6.76
CA ARG A 283 -16.47 -10.57 6.17
C ARG A 283 -16.35 -10.18 4.71
N PHE A 284 -15.13 -9.95 4.25
CA PHE A 284 -14.86 -9.63 2.85
C PHE A 284 -13.88 -10.64 2.26
N ILE A 285 -14.05 -10.92 0.96
CA ILE A 285 -13.19 -11.84 0.23
C ILE A 285 -12.61 -11.17 -1.01
N PHE A 286 -11.34 -11.39 -1.29
CA PHE A 286 -10.71 -10.95 -2.53
C PHE A 286 -9.73 -12.01 -3.06
N GLN A 287 -9.62 -12.10 -4.38
CA GLN A 287 -8.69 -13.00 -5.03
C GLN A 287 -7.27 -12.48 -4.90
N VAL A 288 -6.35 -13.36 -4.50
CA VAL A 288 -4.93 -13.03 -4.42
C VAL A 288 -4.30 -13.09 -5.81
N GLN A 289 -3.47 -12.10 -6.13
CA GLN A 289 -2.75 -12.04 -7.39
C GLN A 289 -1.35 -11.46 -7.21
N LEU A 290 -0.42 -11.93 -8.02
CA LEU A 290 0.85 -11.27 -8.25
C LEU A 290 0.80 -10.59 -9.61
N MET A 291 1.17 -9.33 -9.66
CA MET A 291 1.26 -8.57 -10.91
C MET A 291 2.46 -7.66 -10.87
N GLN A 292 3.17 -7.61 -11.97
CA GLN A 292 4.32 -6.74 -12.20
C GLN A 292 4.21 -6.12 -13.58
N SER A 293 4.24 -4.80 -13.68
CA SER A 293 4.34 -4.09 -14.95
C SER A 293 5.74 -4.27 -15.57
N ASP A 294 5.80 -4.46 -16.88
CA ASP A 294 7.08 -4.56 -17.61
C ASP A 294 7.88 -3.25 -17.54
N ARG A 295 7.20 -2.12 -17.37
CA ARG A 295 7.78 -0.78 -17.19
C ARG A 295 7.02 -0.02 -16.12
N TYR A 296 7.75 0.76 -15.31
CA TYR A 296 7.17 1.73 -14.37
C TYR A 296 7.15 3.13 -14.96
N ALA A 297 7.84 3.34 -16.08
CA ALA A 297 7.93 4.62 -16.72
C ALA A 297 7.89 4.52 -18.26
N LYS A 298 7.22 5.47 -18.87
CA LYS A 298 7.29 5.88 -20.26
C LYS A 298 7.58 7.38 -20.34
N HIS A 299 7.84 7.89 -21.52
CA HIS A 299 7.96 9.33 -21.72
C HIS A 299 6.69 10.03 -21.19
N ARG A 300 6.85 10.98 -20.28
CA ARG A 300 5.77 11.75 -19.62
C ARG A 300 4.79 10.94 -18.76
N LEU A 301 5.12 9.67 -18.44
CA LEU A 301 4.28 8.81 -17.61
C LEU A 301 5.10 8.01 -16.59
N ALA A 302 4.67 8.03 -15.33
CA ALA A 302 5.15 7.12 -14.30
C ALA A 302 3.97 6.36 -13.65
N LEU A 303 4.22 5.12 -13.20
CA LEU A 303 3.28 4.29 -12.44
C LEU A 303 3.78 4.13 -11.01
N VAL A 304 2.89 4.20 -10.02
CA VAL A 304 3.21 3.99 -8.61
C VAL A 304 2.21 3.05 -7.94
N GLY A 305 2.66 2.30 -6.95
CA GLY A 305 1.82 1.38 -6.17
C GLY A 305 1.15 0.31 -7.02
N ASP A 306 -0.12 0.04 -6.75
CA ASP A 306 -0.88 -1.02 -7.42
C ASP A 306 -1.03 -0.81 -8.93
N ALA A 307 -0.87 0.40 -9.45
CA ALA A 307 -0.80 0.62 -10.90
C ALA A 307 0.46 -0.02 -11.51
N ALA A 308 1.54 -0.16 -10.75
CA ALA A 308 2.80 -0.74 -11.19
C ALA A 308 2.96 -2.22 -10.79
N HIS A 309 2.48 -2.62 -9.61
CA HIS A 309 2.69 -3.98 -9.08
C HIS A 309 1.68 -4.35 -7.98
N ASN A 310 1.36 -5.66 -7.89
CA ASN A 310 0.67 -6.25 -6.76
C ASN A 310 1.45 -7.46 -6.24
N CYS A 311 1.41 -7.70 -4.94
CA CYS A 311 2.05 -8.85 -4.32
C CYS A 311 1.07 -9.68 -3.49
N HIS A 312 1.50 -10.87 -3.12
CA HIS A 312 0.79 -11.69 -2.14
C HIS A 312 0.67 -10.95 -0.81
N PRO A 313 -0.47 -11.06 -0.07
CA PRO A 313 -0.70 -10.32 1.17
C PRO A 313 0.22 -10.71 2.34
N VAL A 314 1.04 -11.75 2.22
CA VAL A 314 2.04 -12.15 3.24
C VAL A 314 2.86 -10.96 3.71
N GLY A 315 2.87 -10.74 5.02
CA GLY A 315 3.62 -9.67 5.66
C GLY A 315 3.20 -8.26 5.27
N GLY A 316 2.02 -8.07 4.64
CA GLY A 316 1.43 -6.74 4.40
C GLY A 316 2.26 -5.81 3.51
N GLN A 317 2.92 -6.31 2.46
CA GLN A 317 3.89 -5.55 1.67
C GLN A 317 3.27 -4.54 0.70
N GLY A 318 2.08 -4.80 0.13
CA GLY A 318 1.54 -4.05 -1.01
C GLY A 318 1.51 -2.54 -0.79
N LEU A 319 0.82 -2.07 0.26
CA LEU A 319 0.75 -0.64 0.59
C LEU A 319 2.16 -0.04 0.83
N ASN A 320 3.01 -0.76 1.54
CA ASN A 320 4.35 -0.30 1.90
C ASN A 320 5.27 -0.12 0.68
N LEU A 321 5.16 -1.00 -0.32
CA LEU A 321 5.86 -0.83 -1.59
C LEU A 321 5.39 0.42 -2.32
N GLY A 322 4.07 0.68 -2.35
CA GLY A 322 3.50 1.88 -2.96
C GLY A 322 3.92 3.18 -2.26
N ILE A 323 3.97 3.21 -0.92
CA ILE A 323 4.48 4.36 -0.16
C ILE A 323 5.94 4.65 -0.50
N ARG A 324 6.76 3.59 -0.63
CA ARG A 324 8.16 3.72 -1.03
C ARG A 324 8.30 4.17 -2.48
N ASP A 325 7.40 3.74 -3.38
CA ASP A 325 7.36 4.22 -4.76
C ASP A 325 7.07 5.72 -4.80
N ALA A 326 6.08 6.18 -4.04
CA ALA A 326 5.72 7.59 -3.96
C ALA A 326 6.91 8.44 -3.45
N ALA A 327 7.57 8.00 -2.37
CA ALA A 327 8.74 8.70 -1.83
C ALA A 327 9.93 8.72 -2.81
N ALA A 328 10.19 7.60 -3.49
CA ALA A 328 11.29 7.49 -4.45
C ALA A 328 11.04 8.34 -5.71
N LEU A 329 9.80 8.34 -6.22
CA LEU A 329 9.44 9.18 -7.36
C LEU A 329 9.53 10.65 -7.00
N ALA A 330 9.04 11.04 -5.81
CA ALA A 330 9.15 12.42 -5.33
C ALA A 330 10.60 12.88 -5.23
N GLU A 331 11.51 12.04 -4.68
CA GLU A 331 12.95 12.34 -4.61
C GLU A 331 13.53 12.57 -6.00
N VAL A 332 13.27 11.66 -6.95
CA VAL A 332 13.81 11.76 -8.32
C VAL A 332 13.31 13.01 -9.05
N ILE A 333 12.02 13.32 -8.92
CA ILE A 333 11.40 14.47 -9.58
C ILE A 333 11.88 15.79 -8.97
N GLN A 334 11.99 15.88 -7.64
CA GLN A 334 12.48 17.09 -6.97
C GLN A 334 13.95 17.36 -7.31
N GLN A 335 14.80 16.34 -7.33
CA GLN A 335 16.21 16.46 -7.75
C GLN A 335 16.32 16.92 -9.20
N ALA A 336 15.51 16.37 -10.11
CA ALA A 336 15.49 16.79 -11.51
C ALA A 336 15.03 18.25 -11.67
N HIS A 337 13.97 18.64 -10.95
CA HIS A 337 13.47 20.01 -10.95
C HIS A 337 14.53 21.01 -10.45
N GLN A 338 15.20 20.70 -9.33
CA GLN A 338 16.26 21.53 -8.78
C GLN A 338 17.47 21.66 -9.73
N ALA A 339 17.75 20.64 -10.51
CA ALA A 339 18.80 20.63 -11.53
C ALA A 339 18.39 21.29 -12.85
N GLY A 340 17.14 21.78 -12.98
CA GLY A 340 16.62 22.33 -14.23
C GLY A 340 16.39 21.29 -15.34
N GLU A 341 16.33 20.00 -14.98
CA GLU A 341 16.06 18.89 -15.91
C GLU A 341 14.54 18.78 -16.19
N ASP A 342 14.18 18.26 -17.35
CA ASP A 342 12.78 17.98 -17.68
C ASP A 342 12.25 16.77 -16.91
N ILE A 343 11.37 17.01 -15.93
CA ILE A 343 10.80 15.98 -15.06
C ILE A 343 10.00 14.89 -15.80
N GLY A 344 9.55 15.17 -17.03
CA GLY A 344 8.83 14.22 -17.89
C GLY A 344 9.75 13.40 -18.81
N ASP A 345 11.05 13.74 -18.90
CA ASP A 345 11.99 12.99 -19.72
C ASP A 345 12.13 11.55 -19.22
N ILE A 346 12.10 10.61 -20.16
CA ILE A 346 12.24 9.18 -19.86
C ILE A 346 13.58 8.86 -19.17
N LYS A 347 14.65 9.62 -19.39
CA LYS A 347 15.94 9.42 -18.72
C LYS A 347 15.82 9.66 -17.21
N ILE A 348 15.06 10.68 -16.81
CA ILE A 348 14.78 10.99 -15.40
C ILE A 348 13.89 9.89 -14.80
N LEU A 349 12.78 9.59 -15.46
CA LEU A 349 11.83 8.59 -14.97
C LEU A 349 12.42 7.18 -14.88
N LYS A 350 13.41 6.86 -15.70
CA LYS A 350 14.19 5.62 -15.59
C LYS A 350 15.11 5.56 -14.35
N ARG A 351 15.46 6.69 -13.72
CA ARG A 351 16.16 6.67 -12.41
C ARG A 351 15.23 6.05 -11.36
N TYR A 352 13.96 6.48 -11.31
CA TYR A 352 12.92 5.92 -10.47
C TYR A 352 12.65 4.45 -10.79
N GLU A 353 12.38 4.11 -12.06
CA GLU A 353 12.07 2.75 -12.49
C GLU A 353 13.19 1.76 -12.10
N ARG A 354 14.46 2.08 -12.38
CA ARG A 354 15.60 1.22 -12.04
C ARG A 354 15.74 0.98 -10.55
N TRP A 355 15.48 2.02 -9.74
CA TRP A 355 15.52 1.90 -8.31
C TRP A 355 14.38 1.02 -7.81
N ARG A 356 13.14 1.42 -8.06
CA ARG A 356 11.99 0.76 -7.44
C ARG A 356 11.71 -0.63 -8.00
N LYS A 357 11.86 -0.83 -9.30
CA LYS A 357 11.58 -2.12 -9.92
C LYS A 357 12.46 -3.25 -9.36
N ARG A 358 13.74 -2.98 -9.10
CA ARG A 358 14.65 -3.95 -8.46
C ARG A 358 14.19 -4.33 -7.06
N GLU A 359 13.90 -3.33 -6.22
CA GLU A 359 13.50 -3.58 -4.84
C GLU A 359 12.13 -4.25 -4.79
N ASN A 360 11.19 -3.82 -5.62
CA ASN A 360 9.86 -4.41 -5.67
C ASN A 360 9.93 -5.88 -6.13
N LEU A 361 10.69 -6.20 -7.19
CA LEU A 361 10.90 -7.58 -7.64
C LEU A 361 11.47 -8.47 -6.53
N THR A 362 12.38 -7.97 -5.72
CA THR A 362 12.93 -8.72 -4.57
C THR A 362 11.83 -9.08 -3.58
N ILE A 363 10.96 -8.14 -3.23
CA ILE A 363 9.86 -8.38 -2.28
C ILE A 363 8.76 -9.25 -2.90
N LEU A 364 8.38 -9.00 -4.16
CA LEU A 364 7.40 -9.83 -4.88
C LEU A 364 7.87 -11.30 -4.95
N GLY A 365 9.13 -11.50 -5.33
CA GLY A 365 9.71 -12.84 -5.38
C GLY A 365 9.82 -13.49 -4.01
N PHE A 366 10.17 -12.73 -2.98
CA PHE A 366 10.26 -13.23 -1.62
C PHE A 366 8.89 -13.64 -1.07
N THR A 367 7.85 -12.83 -1.24
CA THR A 367 6.49 -13.16 -0.79
C THR A 367 5.88 -14.33 -1.56
N ASP A 368 6.15 -14.45 -2.86
CA ASP A 368 5.74 -15.60 -3.68
C ASP A 368 6.47 -16.88 -3.25
N LEU A 369 7.78 -16.78 -2.98
CA LEU A 369 8.56 -17.91 -2.46
C LEU A 369 8.01 -18.38 -1.10
N LEU A 370 7.72 -17.46 -0.19
CA LEU A 370 7.14 -17.81 1.12
C LEU A 370 5.80 -18.53 0.93
N ASP A 371 4.89 -17.98 0.12
CA ASP A 371 3.61 -18.65 -0.13
C ASP A 371 3.82 -20.06 -0.69
N ARG A 372 4.61 -20.24 -1.75
CA ARG A 372 4.87 -21.54 -2.37
C ARG A 372 5.52 -22.55 -1.43
N MET A 373 6.42 -22.10 -0.57
CA MET A 373 7.10 -22.98 0.41
C MET A 373 6.15 -23.43 1.52
N PHE A 374 5.29 -22.53 1.98
CA PHE A 374 4.41 -22.83 3.11
C PHE A 374 3.06 -23.41 2.68
N SER A 375 2.53 -23.01 1.54
CA SER A 375 1.29 -23.56 0.96
C SER A 375 1.57 -24.87 0.19
N ASN A 376 2.34 -25.79 0.81
CA ASN A 376 2.83 -27.01 0.18
C ASN A 376 2.96 -28.15 1.20
N THR A 377 2.55 -29.35 0.80
CA THR A 377 2.62 -30.58 1.62
C THR A 377 3.69 -31.56 1.15
N PHE A 378 4.46 -31.21 0.11
CA PHE A 378 5.54 -32.05 -0.41
C PHE A 378 6.69 -32.14 0.61
N LEU A 379 6.98 -33.36 1.08
CA LEU A 379 7.90 -33.60 2.19
C LEU A 379 9.26 -32.91 2.09
N PRO A 380 9.98 -32.91 0.94
CA PRO A 380 11.25 -32.20 0.82
C PRO A 380 11.12 -30.68 1.06
N VAL A 381 10.03 -30.04 0.57
CA VAL A 381 9.76 -28.61 0.79
C VAL A 381 9.45 -28.34 2.26
N MET A 382 8.69 -29.22 2.91
CA MET A 382 8.42 -29.14 4.35
C MET A 382 9.71 -29.19 5.18
N VAL A 383 10.64 -30.09 4.84
CA VAL A 383 11.95 -30.19 5.51
C VAL A 383 12.74 -28.88 5.34
N VAL A 384 12.84 -28.36 4.11
CA VAL A 384 13.59 -27.13 3.83
C VAL A 384 13.00 -25.92 4.57
N ARG A 385 11.66 -25.76 4.59
CA ARG A 385 11.02 -24.64 5.32
C ARG A 385 11.24 -24.74 6.83
N ARG A 386 11.15 -25.95 7.42
CA ARG A 386 11.40 -26.17 8.85
C ARG A 386 12.85 -25.92 9.23
N LEU A 387 13.80 -26.37 8.40
CA LEU A 387 15.22 -26.01 8.56
C LEU A 387 15.44 -24.49 8.47
N GLY A 388 14.73 -23.81 7.56
CA GLY A 388 14.76 -22.34 7.47
C GLY A 388 14.25 -21.65 8.74
N LEU A 389 13.14 -22.12 9.30
CA LEU A 389 12.59 -21.60 10.57
C LEU A 389 13.54 -21.88 11.74
N TRP A 390 14.07 -23.11 11.83
CA TRP A 390 15.06 -23.49 12.83
C TRP A 390 16.33 -22.62 12.71
N ALA A 391 16.83 -22.39 11.51
CA ALA A 391 17.98 -21.52 11.28
C ALA A 391 17.70 -20.08 11.71
N MET A 392 16.51 -19.53 11.43
CA MET A 392 16.12 -18.18 11.90
C MET A 392 16.05 -18.09 13.43
N GLN A 393 15.67 -19.15 14.14
CA GLN A 393 15.70 -19.18 15.60
C GLN A 393 17.13 -19.19 16.17
N ARG A 394 18.04 -19.87 15.51
CA ARG A 394 19.41 -20.13 16.01
C ARG A 394 20.44 -19.13 15.50
N LEU A 395 20.20 -18.49 14.36
CA LEU A 395 21.13 -17.57 13.71
C LEU A 395 20.59 -16.13 13.75
N PRO A 396 20.99 -15.32 14.74
CA PRO A 396 20.51 -13.94 14.90
C PRO A 396 20.73 -13.08 13.64
N ILE A 397 21.82 -13.29 12.92
CA ILE A 397 22.13 -12.56 11.69
C ILE A 397 21.06 -12.78 10.63
N LEU A 398 20.63 -14.05 10.41
CA LEU A 398 19.60 -14.41 9.46
C LEU A 398 18.24 -13.83 9.90
N LYS A 399 17.89 -13.96 11.16
CA LYS A 399 16.68 -13.43 11.77
C LYS A 399 16.60 -11.91 11.57
N ILE A 400 17.63 -11.18 11.96
CA ILE A 400 17.71 -9.71 11.84
C ILE A 400 17.67 -9.27 10.38
N TYR A 401 18.36 -10.00 9.48
CA TYR A 401 18.33 -9.69 8.06
C TYR A 401 16.91 -9.80 7.48
N THR A 402 16.23 -10.92 7.77
CA THR A 402 14.84 -11.17 7.33
C THR A 402 13.89 -10.11 7.88
N LEU A 403 13.99 -9.80 9.18
CA LEU A 403 13.19 -8.75 9.81
C LEU A 403 13.40 -7.40 9.11
N LYS A 404 14.66 -6.96 8.94
CA LYS A 404 14.98 -5.69 8.27
C LYS A 404 14.48 -5.63 6.82
N LEU A 405 14.50 -6.76 6.11
CA LEU A 405 13.94 -6.86 4.76
C LEU A 405 12.42 -6.64 4.79
N MET A 406 11.71 -7.33 5.69
CA MET A 406 10.25 -7.29 5.79
C MET A 406 9.73 -5.92 6.22
N ILE A 407 10.38 -5.24 7.15
CA ILE A 407 9.96 -3.90 7.61
C ILE A 407 10.54 -2.75 6.77
N GLY A 408 11.25 -3.08 5.69
CA GLY A 408 11.73 -2.13 4.68
C GLY A 408 13.04 -1.42 5.01
N LEU A 409 13.74 -1.82 6.06
CA LEU A 409 15.04 -1.24 6.43
C LEU A 409 16.23 -1.80 5.64
N LYS A 410 15.96 -2.54 4.56
CA LYS A 410 16.94 -2.99 3.56
C LYS A 410 16.66 -2.31 2.22
N GLY A 411 17.72 -2.00 1.46
CA GLY A 411 17.63 -1.28 0.21
C GLY A 411 17.98 0.20 0.36
N ARG A 412 17.73 0.98 -0.68
CA ARG A 412 17.96 2.43 -0.69
C ARG A 412 16.84 3.13 0.09
N THR A 413 17.22 3.90 1.10
CA THR A 413 16.28 4.70 1.89
C THR A 413 15.98 6.00 1.15
N PRO A 414 14.70 6.35 0.89
CA PRO A 414 14.33 7.63 0.33
C PRO A 414 14.73 8.81 1.23
N GLU A 415 15.00 9.96 0.64
CA GLU A 415 15.43 11.16 1.38
C GLU A 415 14.42 11.57 2.46
N LEU A 416 13.12 11.47 2.17
CA LEU A 416 12.04 11.73 3.13
C LEU A 416 12.17 10.88 4.42
N ALA A 417 12.71 9.68 4.34
CA ALA A 417 12.89 8.82 5.51
C ALA A 417 14.23 9.01 6.25
N ARG A 418 15.03 9.98 5.83
CA ARG A 418 16.33 10.34 6.47
C ARG A 418 16.26 11.65 7.25
N ARG A 419 15.17 12.40 7.11
CA ARG A 419 14.92 13.68 7.77
C ARG A 419 14.56 13.52 9.24
#